data_f456618638570ec4b9dfcde1169ed14f
#
_entry.id   f456618638570ec4b9dfcde1169ed14f
#
_cell.length_a   1.000
_cell.length_b   1.000
_cell.length_c   1.000
_cell.angle_alpha   90.00
_cell.angle_beta   90.00
_cell.angle_gamma   90.00
#
_symmetry.space_group_name_H-M   'P 1'
#
loop_
_entity.id
_entity.type
_entity.pdbx_description
1 polymer ?
#
loop_
_entity_poly.entity_id
_entity_poly.type
_entity_poly.pdbx_seq_one_letter_code
_entity_poly.pdbx_strand_id
1 'polypeptide(L)'
;MKDINKAFILLFTCIFISCNQLAENNILQEISSPDNSYKAIVFSRTVGATTAFNIQISIIEHNKKLPNKPGNIFISDYVDNLEVYWLTEKELQISVPISEIRIYKKEEEINDIKIIY
;
A
#
# COMPACT_ATOMS: atom_id res chain seq x y z
N MET A 1 13.58 -47.75 -14.82
CA MET A 1 13.08 -46.78 -15.79
C MET A 1 11.85 -46.02 -15.36
N LYS A 2 10.90 -46.65 -14.67
CA LYS A 2 9.70 -45.91 -14.17
C LYS A 2 10.02 -44.85 -13.11
N ASP A 3 11.09 -45.03 -12.33
CA ASP A 3 11.46 -44.09 -11.25
C ASP A 3 12.11 -42.80 -11.75
N ILE A 4 12.78 -42.83 -12.90
CA ILE A 4 13.40 -41.65 -13.51
C ILE A 4 12.35 -40.67 -14.03
N ASN A 5 11.23 -41.18 -14.56
CA ASN A 5 10.15 -40.32 -15.03
C ASN A 5 9.41 -39.61 -13.87
N LYS A 6 9.25 -40.29 -12.73
CA LYS A 6 8.64 -39.69 -11.55
C LYS A 6 9.53 -38.61 -10.93
N ALA A 7 10.84 -38.82 -10.86
CA ALA A 7 11.80 -37.85 -10.37
C ALA A 7 11.84 -36.60 -11.29
N PHE A 8 11.76 -36.78 -12.59
CA PHE A 8 11.74 -35.68 -13.56
C PHE A 8 10.47 -34.82 -13.44
N ILE A 9 9.31 -35.44 -13.25
CA ILE A 9 8.04 -34.74 -13.07
C ILE A 9 8.04 -33.95 -11.78
N LEU A 10 8.61 -34.48 -10.70
CA LEU A 10 8.73 -33.80 -9.40
C LEU A 10 9.63 -32.57 -9.50
N LEU A 11 10.73 -32.67 -10.22
CA LEU A 11 11.68 -31.57 -10.41
C LEU A 11 11.02 -30.43 -11.22
N PHE A 12 10.22 -30.76 -12.23
CA PHE A 12 9.53 -29.79 -13.05
C PHE A 12 8.45 -29.03 -12.28
N THR A 13 7.77 -29.69 -11.33
CA THR A 13 6.76 -29.05 -10.47
C THR A 13 7.37 -28.04 -9.51
N CYS A 14 8.59 -28.27 -9.01
CA CYS A 14 9.28 -27.32 -8.12
C CYS A 14 9.68 -26.00 -8.81
N ILE A 15 9.88 -25.99 -10.11
CA ILE A 15 10.27 -24.79 -10.87
C ILE A 15 9.12 -23.80 -10.95
N PHE A 16 7.87 -24.24 -10.98
CA PHE A 16 6.70 -23.37 -11.01
C PHE A 16 6.45 -22.61 -9.71
N ILE A 17 6.87 -23.13 -8.57
CA ILE A 17 6.66 -22.54 -7.25
C ILE A 17 7.61 -21.35 -7.02
N SER A 18 8.79 -21.32 -7.69
CA SER A 18 9.80 -20.28 -7.52
C SER A 18 9.52 -19.00 -8.31
N CYS A 19 8.46 -18.96 -9.13
CA CYS A 19 8.13 -17.81 -9.98
C CYS A 19 7.06 -16.89 -9.40
N ASN A 20 6.53 -17.16 -8.21
CA ASN A 20 5.54 -16.31 -7.54
C ASN A 20 6.24 -15.15 -6.85
N GLN A 21 6.22 -13.99 -7.50
CA GLN A 21 6.70 -12.77 -6.91
C GLN A 21 5.56 -12.09 -6.15
N LEU A 22 5.78 -11.83 -4.86
CA LEU A 22 4.81 -11.19 -4.00
C LEU A 22 4.94 -9.66 -4.09
N ALA A 23 3.81 -8.97 -4.04
CA ALA A 23 3.78 -7.53 -3.87
C ALA A 23 4.26 -7.16 -2.47
N GLU A 24 4.92 -6.01 -2.34
CA GLU A 24 5.51 -5.54 -1.09
C GLU A 24 5.18 -4.08 -0.86
N ASN A 25 4.83 -3.73 0.39
CA ASN A 25 4.60 -2.36 0.83
C ASN A 25 5.85 -1.83 1.54
N ASN A 26 6.31 -0.66 1.12
CA ASN A 26 7.42 0.05 1.73
C ASN A 26 6.89 1.29 2.45
N ILE A 27 6.89 1.28 3.79
CA ILE A 27 6.35 2.36 4.60
C ILE A 27 7.29 3.55 4.57
N LEU A 28 6.75 4.72 4.21
CA LEU A 28 7.46 5.98 4.16
C LEU A 28 7.19 6.85 5.39
N GLN A 29 5.95 6.83 5.91
CA GLN A 29 5.54 7.65 7.04
C GLN A 29 4.34 7.03 7.76
N GLU A 30 4.31 7.16 9.07
CA GLU A 30 3.15 6.82 9.89
C GLU A 30 2.75 8.03 10.73
N ILE A 31 1.47 8.39 10.71
CA ILE A 31 0.94 9.55 11.43
C ILE A 31 -0.26 9.10 12.25
N SER A 32 -0.12 9.10 13.58
CA SER A 32 -1.20 8.73 14.49
C SER A 32 -2.23 9.85 14.60
N SER A 33 -3.52 9.49 14.69
CA SER A 33 -4.57 10.47 15.00
C SER A 33 -4.38 11.06 16.40
N PRO A 34 -4.92 12.26 16.69
CA PRO A 34 -4.72 12.91 17.99
C PRO A 34 -5.13 12.08 19.20
N ASP A 35 -6.16 11.25 19.06
CA ASP A 35 -6.65 10.36 20.12
C ASP A 35 -6.03 8.96 20.08
N ASN A 36 -5.09 8.69 19.19
CA ASN A 36 -4.45 7.39 18.98
C ASN A 36 -5.39 6.24 18.60
N SER A 37 -6.58 6.53 18.11
CA SER A 37 -7.52 5.50 17.65
C SER A 37 -7.11 4.92 16.30
N TYR A 38 -6.58 5.76 15.42
CA TYR A 38 -6.18 5.42 14.05
C TYR A 38 -4.79 5.93 13.73
N LYS A 39 -4.25 5.41 12.64
CA LYS A 39 -3.03 5.96 12.03
C LYS A 39 -3.18 5.98 10.52
N ALA A 40 -2.65 7.03 9.91
CA ALA A 40 -2.48 7.12 8.48
C ALA A 40 -1.07 6.62 8.12
N ILE A 41 -0.98 5.76 7.15
CA ILE A 41 0.30 5.22 6.68
C ILE A 41 0.49 5.61 5.23
N VAL A 42 1.59 6.30 4.96
CA VAL A 42 2.03 6.63 3.60
C VAL A 42 3.08 5.60 3.20
N PHE A 43 2.88 4.97 2.06
CA PHE A 43 3.77 3.92 1.59
C PHE A 43 3.84 3.89 0.07
N SER A 44 4.85 3.23 -0.45
CA SER A 44 4.94 2.85 -1.85
C SER A 44 4.75 1.34 -1.97
N ARG A 45 4.19 0.89 -3.10
CA ARG A 45 3.93 -0.52 -3.34
C ARG A 45 4.63 -0.98 -4.60
N THR A 46 5.40 -2.06 -4.47
CA THR A 46 6.06 -2.71 -5.59
C THR A 46 5.43 -4.06 -5.85
N VAL A 47 5.26 -4.41 -7.12
CA VAL A 47 4.73 -5.70 -7.54
C VAL A 47 5.76 -6.36 -8.46
N GLY A 48 6.36 -7.45 -7.97
CA GLY A 48 7.37 -8.18 -8.72
C GLY A 48 8.65 -7.39 -8.93
N ALA A 49 9.31 -7.57 -10.08
CA ALA A 49 10.55 -6.90 -10.42
C ALA A 49 10.37 -5.46 -10.91
N THR A 50 9.15 -4.99 -11.02
CA THR A 50 8.83 -3.64 -11.49
C THR A 50 8.88 -2.67 -10.33
N THR A 51 9.80 -1.71 -10.37
CA THR A 51 9.81 -0.58 -9.45
C THR A 51 8.71 0.39 -9.89
N ALA A 52 7.56 0.33 -9.25
CA ALA A 52 6.52 1.33 -9.47
C ALA A 52 6.77 2.53 -8.57
N PHE A 53 6.90 3.69 -9.15
CA PHE A 53 6.94 4.94 -8.40
C PHE A 53 5.50 5.37 -8.12
N ASN A 54 5.01 5.04 -6.93
CA ASN A 54 3.66 5.38 -6.51
C ASN A 54 3.65 5.83 -5.06
N ILE A 55 2.60 6.56 -4.70
CA ILE A 55 2.27 6.89 -3.30
C ILE A 55 0.90 6.30 -3.01
N GLN A 56 0.82 5.60 -1.90
CA GLN A 56 -0.43 5.03 -1.41
C GLN A 56 -0.62 5.40 0.06
N ILE A 57 -1.86 5.60 0.46
CA ILE A 57 -2.19 5.95 1.84
C ILE A 57 -3.30 5.05 2.32
N SER A 58 -3.13 4.50 3.51
CA SER A 58 -4.15 3.75 4.22
C SER A 58 -4.39 4.34 5.60
N ILE A 59 -5.63 4.32 6.04
CA ILE A 59 -6.00 4.54 7.43
C ILE A 59 -6.35 3.19 8.02
N ILE A 60 -5.70 2.85 9.14
CA ILE A 60 -5.93 1.61 9.87
C ILE A 60 -6.05 1.90 11.37
N GLU A 61 -6.58 0.96 12.12
CA GLU A 61 -6.59 1.05 13.57
C GLU A 61 -5.16 1.13 14.11
N HIS A 62 -4.95 1.94 15.13
CA HIS A 62 -3.62 2.28 15.63
C HIS A 62 -2.78 1.06 16.04
N ASN A 63 -3.41 0.05 16.61
CA ASN A 63 -2.74 -1.16 17.12
C ASN A 63 -2.52 -2.24 16.05
N LYS A 64 -2.92 -2.00 14.81
CA LYS A 64 -2.78 -2.98 13.72
C LYS A 64 -1.59 -2.66 12.84
N LYS A 65 -1.11 -3.70 12.16
CA LYS A 65 -0.07 -3.57 11.14
C LYS A 65 -0.70 -3.31 9.79
N LEU A 66 0.03 -2.59 8.93
CA LEU A 66 -0.38 -2.39 7.55
C LEU A 66 -0.49 -3.74 6.84
N PRO A 67 -1.68 -4.10 6.34
CA PRO A 67 -1.81 -5.34 5.57
C PRO A 67 -1.07 -5.23 4.23
N ASN A 68 -0.65 -6.37 3.68
CA ASN A 68 -0.01 -6.39 2.36
C ASN A 68 -1.07 -6.24 1.26
N LYS A 69 -1.64 -5.06 1.17
CA LYS A 69 -2.71 -4.66 0.24
C LYS A 69 -2.47 -3.26 -0.28
N PRO A 70 -3.10 -2.86 -1.39
CA PRO A 70 -3.08 -1.48 -1.84
C PRO A 70 -3.67 -0.52 -0.82
N GLY A 71 -3.35 0.77 -0.95
CA GLY A 71 -3.90 1.83 -0.10
C GLY A 71 -5.42 1.84 -0.10
N ASN A 72 -6.02 2.04 1.09
CA ASN A 72 -7.47 2.01 1.21
C ASN A 72 -8.14 3.37 0.99
N ILE A 73 -7.39 4.48 0.98
CA ILE A 73 -7.96 5.82 0.77
C ILE A 73 -7.38 6.58 -0.40
N PHE A 74 -6.11 6.39 -0.74
CA PHE A 74 -5.45 7.19 -1.77
C PHE A 74 -4.38 6.39 -2.49
N ILE A 75 -4.34 6.50 -3.82
CA ILE A 75 -3.30 5.91 -4.68
C ILE A 75 -3.01 6.88 -5.81
N SER A 76 -1.76 7.27 -5.99
CA SER A 76 -1.33 8.13 -7.08
C SER A 76 0.04 7.73 -7.62
N ASP A 77 0.44 8.34 -8.73
CA ASP A 77 1.85 8.34 -9.13
C ASP A 77 2.69 9.00 -8.04
N TYR A 78 3.98 8.69 -8.01
CA TYR A 78 4.89 9.26 -7.01
C TYR A 78 4.89 10.79 -7.10
N VAL A 79 4.83 11.42 -5.95
CA VAL A 79 4.91 12.87 -5.82
C VAL A 79 5.79 13.21 -4.62
N ASP A 80 6.74 14.13 -4.84
CA ASP A 80 7.51 14.72 -3.76
C ASP A 80 6.65 15.72 -2.99
N ASN A 81 6.93 15.91 -1.71
CA ASN A 81 6.30 16.90 -0.86
C ASN A 81 4.79 16.71 -0.63
N LEU A 82 4.33 15.45 -0.64
CA LEU A 82 2.99 15.15 -0.19
C LEU A 82 2.90 15.38 1.31
N GLU A 83 1.94 16.21 1.74
CA GLU A 83 1.69 16.45 3.15
C GLU A 83 0.44 15.73 3.61
N VAL A 84 0.56 14.94 4.67
CA VAL A 84 -0.55 14.20 5.28
C VAL A 84 -0.56 14.53 6.76
N TYR A 85 -1.66 15.06 7.24
CA TYR A 85 -1.79 15.42 8.65
C TYR A 85 -3.24 15.37 9.13
N TRP A 86 -3.41 15.08 10.40
CA TRP A 86 -4.72 15.07 11.04
C TRP A 86 -5.14 16.49 11.43
N LEU A 87 -6.34 16.90 11.03
CA LEU A 87 -6.95 18.14 11.50
C LEU A 87 -7.66 17.92 12.83
N THR A 88 -8.34 16.78 12.95
CA THR A 88 -8.99 16.31 14.17
C THR A 88 -8.86 14.79 14.22
N GLU A 89 -9.37 14.14 15.26
CA GLU A 89 -9.40 12.67 15.34
C GLU A 89 -10.23 12.01 14.25
N LYS A 90 -11.05 12.77 13.52
CA LYS A 90 -11.93 12.28 12.45
C LYS A 90 -11.76 12.99 11.13
N GLU A 91 -10.72 13.80 11.00
CA GLU A 91 -10.46 14.54 9.76
C GLU A 91 -8.97 14.45 9.41
N LEU A 92 -8.69 13.87 8.27
CA LEU A 92 -7.34 13.76 7.72
C LEU A 92 -7.23 14.66 6.48
N GLN A 93 -6.20 15.49 6.41
CA GLN A 93 -5.92 16.27 5.21
C GLN A 93 -4.76 15.68 4.43
N ILE A 94 -4.95 15.57 3.13
CA ILE A 94 -3.93 15.17 2.16
C ILE A 94 -3.71 16.34 1.23
N SER A 95 -2.58 17.03 1.37
CA SER A 95 -2.20 18.12 0.48
C SER A 95 -1.34 17.58 -0.65
N VAL A 96 -1.93 17.56 -1.84
CA VAL A 96 -1.23 17.13 -3.05
C VAL A 96 -0.62 18.37 -3.69
N PRO A 97 0.71 18.50 -3.76
CA PRO A 97 1.32 19.63 -4.45
C PRO A 97 1.11 19.48 -5.96
N ILE A 98 0.33 20.36 -6.53
CA ILE A 98 0.18 20.65 -7.98
C ILE A 98 -0.21 19.49 -8.91
N SER A 99 -1.15 19.67 -9.53
CA SER A 99 -2.05 19.63 -10.67
C SER A 99 -1.87 18.56 -11.75
N GLU A 100 -0.77 17.83 -11.91
CA GLU A 100 -0.60 16.92 -13.04
C GLU A 100 -0.19 15.49 -12.66
N ILE A 101 -0.50 15.06 -11.45
CA ILE A 101 -0.29 13.67 -11.08
C ILE A 101 -1.53 12.84 -11.40
N ARG A 102 -1.31 11.62 -11.84
CA ARG A 102 -2.39 10.67 -12.04
C ARG A 102 -2.82 10.09 -10.71
N ILE A 103 -4.10 10.25 -10.38
CA ILE A 103 -4.70 9.69 -9.17
C ILE A 103 -5.56 8.50 -9.59
N TYR A 104 -5.31 7.35 -8.98
CA TYR A 104 -6.02 6.10 -9.25
C TYR A 104 -7.11 5.81 -8.24
N LYS A 105 -6.96 6.31 -7.02
CA LYS A 105 -7.92 6.15 -5.94
C LYS A 105 -7.93 7.40 -5.07
N LYS A 106 -9.12 7.87 -4.74
CA LYS A 106 -9.32 9.07 -3.93
C LYS A 106 -10.63 8.95 -3.18
N GLU A 107 -10.57 8.42 -1.96
CA GLU A 107 -11.74 8.28 -1.11
C GLU A 107 -11.97 9.55 -0.29
N GLU A 108 -13.22 9.88 -0.03
CA GLU A 108 -13.60 11.05 0.76
C GLU A 108 -13.91 10.70 2.21
N GLU A 109 -14.14 9.43 2.51
CA GLU A 109 -14.50 8.96 3.84
C GLU A 109 -14.15 7.49 4.03
N ILE A 110 -13.70 7.14 5.24
CA ILE A 110 -13.53 5.77 5.68
C ILE A 110 -13.77 5.70 7.20
N ASN A 111 -14.60 4.79 7.67
CA ASN A 111 -14.84 4.55 9.12
C ASN A 111 -15.14 5.84 9.92
N ASP A 112 -16.03 6.68 9.43
CA ASP A 112 -16.38 7.99 10.00
C ASP A 112 -15.25 9.02 9.96
N ILE A 113 -14.15 8.72 9.31
CA ILE A 113 -13.05 9.66 9.09
C ILE A 113 -13.24 10.32 7.74
N LYS A 114 -13.27 11.64 7.76
CA LYS A 114 -13.37 12.46 6.55
C LYS A 114 -11.97 12.76 6.00
N ILE A 115 -11.82 12.59 4.70
CA ILE A 115 -10.56 12.90 3.99
C ILE A 115 -10.74 14.22 3.25
N ILE A 116 -9.87 15.17 3.52
CA ILE A 116 -9.89 16.52 2.93
C ILE A 116 -8.66 16.64 2.02
N TYR A 117 -8.90 17.13 0.80
CA TYR A 117 -7.84 17.30 -0.21
C TYR A 117 -7.62 18.77 -0.52
#